data_a2da25983da67d803c77efef495d490d
#
_entry.id   a2da25983da67d803c77efef495d490d
#
_cell.length_a   1.000
_cell.length_b   1.000
_cell.length_c   1.000
_cell.angle_alpha   90.00
_cell.angle_beta   90.00
_cell.angle_gamma   90.00
#
_symmetry.space_group_name_H-M   'P 1'
#
loop_
_entity.id
_entity.type
_entity.pdbx_description
1 polymer ?
#
loop_
_entity_poly.entity_id
_entity_poly.type
_entity_poly.pdbx_seq_one_letter_code
_entity_poly.pdbx_strand_id
1 'polypeptide(L)'
;MKVNPEMKKYFDNQHKKAKEQGFITNPFGAFLMMPDVPNEDKKPDYNTKKKIEKQKKKALNFPIQSSNAFLLYEGLIKADKIIKDKGLEDKMHFMFSVYDSFCYEVSDEVPEEEVLDILEKSFICYLNDDYLGIDIEIGTSWGTTEHIKRPKRTKEEVQVYDFREF
;
A
#
# COMPACT_ATOMS: atom_id res chain seq x y z
N MET A 1 -27.14 -10.15 2.12
CA MET A 1 -25.99 -9.93 1.25
C MET A 1 -25.14 -11.20 1.26
N LYS A 2 -24.92 -11.87 0.12
CA LYS A 2 -24.06 -13.06 0.09
C LYS A 2 -22.61 -12.59 0.09
N VAL A 3 -21.86 -12.95 1.12
CA VAL A 3 -20.40 -12.67 1.19
C VAL A 3 -19.71 -13.52 0.12
N ASN A 4 -18.79 -12.93 -0.64
CA ASN A 4 -17.97 -13.66 -1.60
C ASN A 4 -17.24 -14.80 -0.88
N PRO A 5 -17.30 -16.06 -1.38
CA PRO A 5 -16.68 -17.23 -0.74
C PRO A 5 -15.17 -17.06 -0.50
N GLU A 6 -14.44 -16.41 -1.40
CA GLU A 6 -13.02 -16.15 -1.25
C GLU A 6 -12.72 -15.15 -0.12
N MET A 7 -13.52 -14.09 0.00
CA MET A 7 -13.42 -13.17 1.14
C MET A 7 -13.68 -13.89 2.46
N LYS A 8 -14.68 -14.79 2.51
CA LYS A 8 -14.93 -15.58 3.71
C LYS A 8 -13.72 -16.45 4.06
N LYS A 9 -13.16 -17.16 3.08
CA LYS A 9 -11.95 -17.98 3.26
C LYS A 9 -10.76 -17.14 3.76
N TYR A 10 -10.58 -15.95 3.21
CA TYR A 10 -9.55 -15.01 3.68
C TYR A 10 -9.77 -14.64 5.15
N PHE A 11 -10.99 -14.27 5.54
CA PHE A 11 -11.33 -13.91 6.92
C PHE A 11 -11.06 -15.05 7.89
N ASP A 12 -11.53 -16.25 7.56
CA ASP A 12 -11.34 -17.45 8.39
C ASP A 12 -9.84 -17.77 8.55
N ASN A 13 -9.05 -17.65 7.49
CA ASN A 13 -7.61 -17.88 7.52
C ASN A 13 -6.89 -16.85 8.41
N GLN A 14 -7.21 -15.54 8.28
CA GLN A 14 -6.58 -14.51 9.10
C GLN A 14 -6.92 -14.68 10.59
N HIS A 15 -8.18 -15.00 10.91
CA HIS A 15 -8.58 -15.29 12.30
C HIS A 15 -7.87 -16.53 12.84
N LYS A 16 -7.73 -17.59 12.03
CA LYS A 16 -6.99 -18.79 12.41
C LYS A 16 -5.52 -18.48 12.68
N LYS A 17 -4.83 -17.77 11.79
CA LYS A 17 -3.45 -17.32 11.99
C LYS A 17 -3.30 -16.51 13.28
N ALA A 18 -4.16 -15.50 13.50
CA ALA A 18 -4.15 -14.68 14.72
C ALA A 18 -4.32 -15.50 15.98
N LYS A 19 -5.19 -16.54 15.95
CA LYS A 19 -5.44 -17.43 17.09
C LYS A 19 -4.27 -18.35 17.39
N GLU A 20 -3.64 -18.93 16.36
CA GLU A 20 -2.56 -19.91 16.50
C GLU A 20 -1.22 -19.26 16.85
N GLN A 21 -0.92 -18.10 16.26
CA GLN A 21 0.39 -17.46 16.34
C GLN A 21 0.43 -16.28 17.32
N GLY A 22 -0.71 -15.66 17.62
CA GLY A 22 -0.80 -14.45 18.42
C GLY A 22 -0.35 -13.18 17.69
N PHE A 23 -0.15 -13.24 16.37
CA PHE A 23 0.18 -12.11 15.52
C PHE A 23 -0.30 -12.34 14.08
N ILE A 24 -0.31 -11.28 13.28
CA ILE A 24 -0.59 -11.29 11.83
C ILE A 24 0.58 -10.63 11.11
N THR A 25 0.92 -11.14 9.95
CA THR A 25 1.95 -10.59 9.06
C THR A 25 1.33 -10.09 7.75
N ASN A 26 2.00 -9.15 7.09
CA ASN A 26 1.77 -8.85 5.69
C ASN A 26 2.80 -9.57 4.80
N PRO A 27 2.63 -9.57 3.46
CA PRO A 27 3.56 -10.20 2.52
C PRO A 27 4.98 -9.63 2.55
N PHE A 28 5.17 -8.42 3.05
CA PHE A 28 6.47 -7.74 3.15
C PHE A 28 7.16 -7.94 4.51
N GLY A 29 6.63 -8.83 5.38
CA GLY A 29 7.23 -9.17 6.66
C GLY A 29 6.87 -8.25 7.84
N ALA A 30 6.10 -7.19 7.63
CA ALA A 30 5.57 -6.42 8.77
C ALA A 30 4.57 -7.25 9.56
N PHE A 31 4.58 -7.11 10.89
CA PHE A 31 3.69 -7.89 11.76
C PHE A 31 2.94 -7.02 12.77
N LEU A 32 1.79 -7.50 13.22
CA LEU A 32 0.98 -6.88 14.27
C LEU A 32 0.61 -7.92 15.33
N MET A 33 0.97 -7.65 16.59
CA MET A 33 0.65 -8.52 17.71
C MET A 33 -0.85 -8.54 18.03
N MET A 34 -1.37 -9.76 18.34
CA MET A 34 -2.77 -10.05 18.66
C MET A 34 -2.85 -10.85 19.99
N PRO A 35 -2.35 -10.31 21.11
CA PRO A 35 -2.08 -11.10 22.32
C PRO A 35 -3.33 -11.68 22.99
N ASP A 36 -4.51 -11.10 22.76
CA ASP A 36 -5.74 -11.56 23.39
C ASP A 36 -6.46 -12.65 22.57
N VAL A 37 -6.25 -12.71 21.24
CA VAL A 37 -6.97 -13.63 20.33
C VAL A 37 -6.71 -15.11 20.63
N PRO A 38 -5.50 -15.56 21.00
CA PRO A 38 -5.26 -16.96 21.39
C PRO A 38 -6.05 -17.41 22.62
N ASN A 39 -6.54 -16.49 23.41
CA ASN A 39 -7.27 -16.76 24.65
C ASN A 39 -8.81 -16.71 24.49
N GLU A 40 -9.34 -16.58 23.27
CA GLU A 40 -10.78 -16.41 23.04
C GLU A 40 -11.65 -17.56 23.56
N ASP A 41 -11.14 -18.78 23.58
CA ASP A 41 -11.86 -19.96 24.09
C ASP A 41 -11.86 -20.10 25.62
N LYS A 42 -11.08 -19.30 26.34
CA LYS A 42 -10.92 -19.36 27.80
C LYS A 42 -12.05 -18.63 28.56
N LYS A 43 -13.21 -18.42 27.95
CA LYS A 43 -14.36 -17.70 28.54
C LYS A 43 -13.96 -16.34 29.14
N PRO A 44 -13.37 -15.44 28.31
CA PRO A 44 -12.90 -14.15 28.77
C PRO A 44 -14.04 -13.28 29.30
N ASP A 45 -13.73 -12.37 30.23
CA ASP A 45 -14.66 -11.33 30.68
C ASP A 45 -15.09 -10.40 29.54
N TYR A 46 -16.09 -9.55 29.82
CA TYR A 46 -16.67 -8.64 28.82
C TYR A 46 -15.63 -7.71 28.15
N ASN A 47 -14.70 -7.16 28.94
CA ASN A 47 -13.70 -6.23 28.42
C ASN A 47 -12.69 -6.93 27.52
N THR A 48 -12.26 -8.13 27.92
CA THR A 48 -11.36 -8.98 27.14
C THR A 48 -12.03 -9.44 25.84
N LYS A 49 -13.30 -9.82 25.86
CA LYS A 49 -14.07 -10.12 24.63
C LYS A 49 -14.08 -8.95 23.66
N LYS A 50 -14.30 -7.73 24.13
CA LYS A 50 -14.29 -6.52 23.31
C LYS A 50 -12.92 -6.24 22.71
N LYS A 51 -11.82 -6.52 23.43
CA LYS A 51 -10.45 -6.42 22.92
C LYS A 51 -10.20 -7.47 21.81
N ILE A 52 -10.60 -8.71 22.03
CA ILE A 52 -10.49 -9.80 21.04
C ILE A 52 -11.21 -9.43 19.75
N GLU A 53 -12.46 -8.97 19.82
CA GLU A 53 -13.21 -8.55 18.63
C GLU A 53 -12.53 -7.39 17.89
N LYS A 54 -11.95 -6.43 18.62
CA LYS A 54 -11.18 -5.35 18.02
C LYS A 54 -9.90 -5.86 17.34
N GLN A 55 -9.19 -6.80 17.95
CA GLN A 55 -8.00 -7.42 17.36
C GLN A 55 -8.36 -8.25 16.13
N LYS A 56 -9.42 -9.03 16.15
CA LYS A 56 -9.92 -9.78 14.99
C LYS A 56 -10.20 -8.87 13.79
N LYS A 57 -10.84 -7.72 14.00
CA LYS A 57 -11.06 -6.72 12.93
C LYS A 57 -9.74 -6.18 12.39
N LYS A 58 -8.76 -5.92 13.27
CA LYS A 58 -7.42 -5.49 12.85
C LYS A 58 -6.70 -6.58 12.07
N ALA A 59 -6.87 -7.87 12.42
CA ALA A 59 -6.27 -8.99 11.73
C ALA A 59 -6.69 -9.08 10.25
N LEU A 60 -7.89 -8.61 9.90
CA LEU A 60 -8.37 -8.57 8.52
C LEU A 60 -7.80 -7.39 7.73
N ASN A 61 -7.67 -6.24 8.36
CA ASN A 61 -7.31 -5.00 7.69
C ASN A 61 -5.79 -4.78 7.64
N PHE A 62 -5.06 -5.22 8.66
CA PHE A 62 -3.62 -4.96 8.78
C PHE A 62 -2.81 -5.45 7.58
N PRO A 63 -2.96 -6.70 7.08
CA PRO A 63 -2.18 -7.15 5.94
C PRO A 63 -2.37 -6.25 4.71
N ILE A 64 -3.59 -5.81 4.44
CA ILE A 64 -3.93 -4.97 3.28
C ILE A 64 -3.37 -3.55 3.47
N GLN A 65 -3.71 -2.90 4.59
CA GLN A 65 -3.31 -1.51 4.85
C GLN A 65 -1.79 -1.35 4.98
N SER A 66 -1.12 -2.30 5.66
CA SER A 66 0.34 -2.24 5.82
C SER A 66 1.08 -2.56 4.52
N SER A 67 0.51 -3.40 3.64
CA SER A 67 1.07 -3.65 2.32
C SER A 67 0.98 -2.41 1.43
N ASN A 68 -0.16 -1.73 1.44
CA ASN A 68 -0.32 -0.47 0.71
C ASN A 68 0.69 0.58 1.18
N ALA A 69 0.83 0.78 2.50
CA ALA A 69 1.82 1.70 3.05
C ALA A 69 3.26 1.32 2.63
N PHE A 70 3.60 0.02 2.63
CA PHE A 70 4.92 -0.44 2.19
C PHE A 70 5.17 -0.07 0.72
N LEU A 71 4.22 -0.36 -0.17
CA LEU A 71 4.35 -0.06 -1.61
C LEU A 71 4.49 1.44 -1.87
N LEU A 72 3.74 2.27 -1.15
CA LEU A 72 3.84 3.73 -1.26
C LEU A 72 5.23 4.25 -0.85
N TYR A 73 5.74 3.80 0.30
CA TYR A 73 7.07 4.24 0.76
C TYR A 73 8.20 3.67 -0.11
N GLU A 74 8.08 2.46 -0.62
CA GLU A 74 9.04 1.91 -1.58
C GLU A 74 9.02 2.72 -2.88
N GLY A 75 7.85 3.10 -3.37
CA GLY A 75 7.69 3.99 -4.51
C GLY A 75 8.37 5.35 -4.29
N LEU A 76 8.21 5.93 -3.09
CA LEU A 76 8.86 7.19 -2.73
C LEU A 76 10.40 7.08 -2.76
N ILE A 77 10.95 5.99 -2.21
CA ILE A 77 12.40 5.73 -2.22
C ILE A 77 12.91 5.56 -3.66
N LYS A 78 12.16 4.85 -4.52
CA LYS A 78 12.49 4.69 -5.94
C LYS A 78 12.44 6.02 -6.68
N ALA A 79 11.42 6.84 -6.44
CA ALA A 79 11.30 8.17 -7.04
C ALA A 79 12.50 9.05 -6.67
N ASP A 80 12.85 9.13 -5.38
CA ASP A 80 14.01 9.87 -4.89
C ASP A 80 15.32 9.43 -5.56
N LYS A 81 15.50 8.11 -5.72
CA LYS A 81 16.66 7.55 -6.41
C LYS A 81 16.69 7.96 -7.89
N ILE A 82 15.57 7.83 -8.61
CA ILE A 82 15.53 8.18 -10.05
C ILE A 82 15.76 9.69 -10.23
N ILE A 83 15.17 10.53 -9.37
CA ILE A 83 15.36 11.97 -9.38
C ILE A 83 16.86 12.31 -9.24
N LYS A 84 17.55 11.69 -8.29
CA LYS A 84 19.01 11.86 -8.08
C LYS A 84 19.83 11.35 -9.25
N ASP A 85 19.54 10.15 -9.74
CA ASP A 85 20.26 9.56 -10.88
C ASP A 85 20.15 10.41 -12.16
N LYS A 86 19.09 11.23 -12.27
CA LYS A 86 18.83 12.16 -13.37
C LYS A 86 19.36 13.60 -13.10
N GLY A 87 19.86 13.90 -11.90
CA GLY A 87 20.30 15.23 -11.52
C GLY A 87 19.16 16.24 -11.44
N LEU A 88 17.99 15.81 -10.97
CA LEU A 88 16.77 16.62 -10.85
C LEU A 88 16.46 17.03 -9.40
N GLU A 89 17.38 16.85 -8.45
CA GLU A 89 17.17 17.09 -7.02
C GLU A 89 16.78 18.54 -6.72
N ASP A 90 17.29 19.49 -7.50
CA ASP A 90 16.98 20.93 -7.36
C ASP A 90 15.70 21.35 -8.12
N LYS A 91 15.05 20.41 -8.82
CA LYS A 91 13.92 20.69 -9.71
C LYS A 91 12.66 19.88 -9.41
N MET A 92 12.77 18.79 -8.65
CA MET A 92 11.64 17.93 -8.29
C MET A 92 11.75 17.50 -6.83
N HIS A 93 10.85 18.00 -5.98
CA HIS A 93 10.89 17.81 -4.55
C HIS A 93 9.64 17.11 -4.04
N PHE A 94 9.82 16.07 -3.22
CA PHE A 94 8.73 15.55 -2.40
C PHE A 94 8.38 16.57 -1.31
N MET A 95 7.11 16.98 -1.26
CA MET A 95 6.66 17.99 -0.31
C MET A 95 6.03 17.37 0.92
N PHE A 96 5.01 16.55 0.73
CA PHE A 96 4.27 15.90 1.83
C PHE A 96 3.40 14.75 1.33
N SER A 97 2.88 13.98 2.28
CA SER A 97 1.89 12.92 2.04
C SER A 97 0.56 13.24 2.70
N VAL A 98 -0.53 12.87 2.04
CA VAL A 98 -1.89 12.92 2.62
C VAL A 98 -2.54 11.56 2.37
N TYR A 99 -2.68 10.76 3.44
CA TYR A 99 -3.15 9.38 3.39
C TYR A 99 -2.34 8.50 2.42
N ASP A 100 -2.91 8.17 1.28
CA ASP A 100 -2.34 7.36 0.20
C ASP A 100 -1.86 8.18 -1.01
N SER A 101 -1.80 9.50 -0.87
CA SER A 101 -1.35 10.41 -1.90
C SER A 101 -0.04 11.08 -1.53
N PHE A 102 0.80 11.33 -2.54
CA PHE A 102 2.04 12.11 -2.41
C PHE A 102 1.99 13.36 -3.27
N CYS A 103 2.51 14.45 -2.71
CA CYS A 103 2.63 15.72 -3.42
C CYS A 103 4.10 16.01 -3.72
N TYR A 104 4.37 16.35 -4.96
CA TYR A 104 5.68 16.83 -5.44
C TYR A 104 5.56 18.26 -5.94
N GLU A 105 6.55 19.07 -5.64
CA GLU A 105 6.80 20.33 -6.31
C GLU A 105 7.78 20.09 -7.46
N VAL A 106 7.46 20.57 -8.65
CA VAL A 106 8.26 20.36 -9.85
C VAL A 106 8.48 21.67 -10.56
N SER A 107 9.73 21.97 -10.96
CA SER A 107 10.07 23.12 -11.78
C SER A 107 9.49 22.99 -13.18
N ASP A 108 9.01 24.09 -13.74
CA ASP A 108 8.51 24.19 -15.14
C ASP A 108 9.60 23.85 -16.18
N GLU A 109 10.87 23.76 -15.76
CA GLU A 109 11.97 23.35 -16.63
C GLU A 109 12.02 21.83 -16.87
N VAL A 110 11.34 21.02 -16.02
CA VAL A 110 11.27 19.58 -16.19
C VAL A 110 10.10 19.24 -17.10
N PRO A 111 10.34 18.55 -18.22
CA PRO A 111 9.25 18.16 -19.11
C PRO A 111 8.20 17.31 -18.39
N GLU A 112 6.92 17.60 -18.59
CA GLU A 112 5.81 16.87 -17.96
C GLU A 112 5.92 15.36 -18.18
N GLU A 113 6.26 14.93 -19.41
CA GLU A 113 6.43 13.51 -19.73
C GLU A 113 7.54 12.83 -18.91
N GLU A 114 8.60 13.55 -18.57
CA GLU A 114 9.67 13.03 -17.71
C GLU A 114 9.19 12.87 -16.27
N VAL A 115 8.42 13.82 -15.75
CA VAL A 115 7.81 13.72 -14.42
C VAL A 115 6.89 12.51 -14.35
N LEU A 116 6.02 12.36 -15.34
CA LEU A 116 5.08 11.23 -15.43
C LEU A 116 5.82 9.89 -15.49
N ASP A 117 6.86 9.78 -16.29
CA ASP A 117 7.68 8.56 -16.39
C ASP A 117 8.35 8.19 -15.06
N ILE A 118 8.89 9.18 -14.34
CA ILE A 118 9.49 8.99 -13.01
C ILE A 118 8.45 8.44 -12.02
N LEU A 119 7.29 9.08 -11.93
CA LEU A 119 6.25 8.70 -10.99
C LEU A 119 5.67 7.31 -11.33
N GLU A 120 5.37 7.06 -12.61
CA GLU A 120 4.86 5.76 -13.05
C GLU A 120 5.82 4.62 -12.77
N LYS A 121 7.11 4.77 -13.09
CA LYS A 121 8.14 3.75 -12.80
C LYS A 121 8.36 3.51 -11.31
N SER A 122 8.08 4.52 -10.50
CA SER A 122 8.29 4.44 -9.06
C SER A 122 7.12 3.80 -8.32
N PHE A 123 5.90 4.17 -8.66
CA PHE A 123 4.71 3.83 -7.87
C PHE A 123 3.80 2.78 -8.50
N ILE A 124 3.89 2.54 -9.82
CA ILE A 124 3.14 1.46 -10.46
C ILE A 124 3.85 0.13 -10.21
N CYS A 125 3.05 -0.91 -9.92
CA CYS A 125 3.58 -2.26 -9.79
C CYS A 125 2.53 -3.31 -10.18
N TYR A 126 2.96 -4.56 -10.28
CA TYR A 126 2.09 -5.72 -10.34
C TYR A 126 2.22 -6.53 -9.05
N LEU A 127 1.09 -6.96 -8.49
CA LEU A 127 1.04 -7.98 -7.44
C LEU A 127 0.57 -9.28 -8.09
N ASN A 128 1.49 -10.22 -8.27
CA ASN A 128 1.29 -11.38 -9.13
C ASN A 128 0.95 -10.95 -10.57
N ASP A 129 -0.32 -11.08 -10.95
CA ASP A 129 -0.84 -10.66 -12.25
C ASP A 129 -1.72 -9.41 -12.19
N ASP A 130 -2.01 -8.92 -10.98
CA ASP A 130 -2.89 -7.77 -10.76
C ASP A 130 -2.12 -6.46 -10.86
N TYR A 131 -2.57 -5.57 -11.75
CA TYR A 131 -2.02 -4.25 -11.95
C TYR A 131 -2.45 -3.29 -10.84
N LEU A 132 -1.48 -2.69 -10.17
CA LEU A 132 -1.67 -1.57 -9.25
C LEU A 132 -1.16 -0.29 -9.91
N GLY A 133 -2.09 0.52 -10.37
CA GLY A 133 -1.82 1.83 -10.96
C GLY A 133 -1.85 2.94 -9.94
N ILE A 134 -1.51 4.13 -10.42
CA ILE A 134 -1.65 5.40 -9.71
C ILE A 134 -2.51 6.35 -10.52
N ASP A 135 -3.17 7.27 -9.82
CA ASP A 135 -3.79 8.43 -10.42
C ASP A 135 -2.85 9.62 -10.24
N ILE A 136 -2.55 10.32 -11.32
CA ILE A 136 -1.67 11.49 -11.31
C ILE A 136 -2.49 12.72 -11.64
N GLU A 137 -2.33 13.76 -10.85
CA GLU A 137 -2.90 15.07 -11.06
C GLU A 137 -1.80 16.12 -11.13
N ILE A 138 -1.86 17.02 -12.10
CA ILE A 138 -0.90 18.13 -12.27
C ILE A 138 -1.66 19.45 -12.22
N GLY A 139 -1.07 20.46 -11.57
CA GLY A 139 -1.63 21.79 -11.48
C GLY A 139 -0.68 22.77 -10.83
N THR A 140 -1.01 24.04 -10.88
CA THR A 140 -0.21 25.12 -10.28
C THR A 140 -0.47 25.33 -8.80
N SER A 141 -1.50 24.69 -8.25
CA SER A 141 -1.83 24.69 -6.83
C SER A 141 -2.68 23.49 -6.45
N TRP A 142 -2.70 23.12 -5.17
CA TRP A 142 -3.47 21.98 -4.64
C TRP A 142 -4.95 21.93 -5.05
N GLY A 143 -5.58 23.05 -5.32
CA GLY A 143 -7.01 23.11 -5.67
C GLY A 143 -7.29 23.26 -7.16
N THR A 144 -6.27 23.26 -8.00
CA THR A 144 -6.38 23.49 -9.46
C THR A 144 -5.70 22.40 -10.29
N THR A 145 -5.67 21.17 -9.77
CA THR A 145 -5.07 20.04 -10.44
C THR A 145 -6.01 19.45 -11.51
N GLU A 146 -5.43 18.93 -12.59
CA GLU A 146 -6.10 18.19 -13.64
C GLU A 146 -5.61 16.74 -13.65
N HIS A 147 -6.54 15.81 -13.79
CA HIS A 147 -6.24 14.38 -13.84
C HIS A 147 -5.62 13.99 -15.18
N ILE A 148 -4.46 13.36 -15.12
CA ILE A 148 -3.71 12.90 -16.29
C ILE A 148 -4.03 11.44 -16.58
N LYS A 149 -4.62 11.16 -17.73
CA LYS A 149 -4.91 9.79 -18.19
C LYS A 149 -3.73 9.20 -18.93
N ARG A 150 -3.24 8.08 -18.44
CA ARG A 150 -2.09 7.35 -19.04
C ARG A 150 -2.47 5.91 -19.41
N PRO A 151 -1.83 5.32 -20.43
CA PRO A 151 -1.94 3.89 -20.70
C PRO A 151 -1.31 3.10 -19.55
N LYS A 152 -1.79 1.86 -19.34
CA LYS A 152 -1.19 0.97 -18.34
C LYS A 152 0.24 0.58 -18.76
N ARG A 153 1.17 0.64 -17.81
CA ARG A 153 2.53 0.12 -17.97
C ARG A 153 2.53 -1.40 -18.01
N THR A 154 3.48 -1.99 -18.74
CA THR A 154 3.66 -3.45 -18.81
C THR A 154 4.49 -3.96 -17.64
N LYS A 155 4.53 -5.30 -17.43
CA LYS A 155 5.33 -5.92 -16.37
C LYS A 155 6.83 -5.71 -16.56
N GLU A 156 7.29 -5.53 -17.78
CA GLU A 156 8.71 -5.29 -18.11
C GLU A 156 9.16 -3.88 -17.72
N GLU A 157 8.22 -2.93 -17.62
CA GLU A 157 8.50 -1.53 -17.35
C GLU A 157 8.46 -1.16 -15.87
N VAL A 158 7.83 -2.00 -15.02
CA VAL A 158 7.58 -1.68 -13.62
C VAL A 158 7.92 -2.86 -12.70
N GLN A 159 7.89 -2.62 -11.39
CA GLN A 159 8.15 -3.65 -10.39
C GLN A 159 7.06 -4.72 -10.37
N VAL A 160 7.45 -5.98 -10.28
CA VAL A 160 6.55 -7.13 -10.09
C VAL A 160 6.86 -7.78 -8.74
N TYR A 161 5.82 -7.99 -7.93
CA TYR A 161 5.88 -8.72 -6.67
C TYR A 161 5.11 -10.03 -6.82
N ASP A 162 5.76 -11.15 -6.53
CA ASP A 162 5.14 -12.48 -6.57
C ASP A 162 4.90 -12.99 -5.15
N PHE A 163 3.63 -13.11 -4.77
CA PHE A 163 3.19 -13.58 -3.46
C PHE A 163 2.35 -14.85 -3.53
N ARG A 164 2.45 -15.61 -4.61
CA ARG A 164 1.64 -16.85 -4.79
C ARG A 164 1.87 -17.89 -3.70
N GLU A 165 3.02 -17.83 -3.03
CA GLU A 165 3.38 -18.72 -1.92
C GLU A 165 3.08 -18.12 -0.53
N PHE A 166 2.47 -16.96 -0.44
CA PHE A 166 2.17 -16.25 0.82
C PHE A 166 0.68 -16.45 1.27
#